data_2e6ddcfe2467643dd8ed04f27f59711a
#
_entry.id   2e6ddcfe2467643dd8ed04f27f59711a
#
_cell.length_a   1.000
_cell.length_b   1.000
_cell.length_c   1.000
_cell.angle_alpha   90.00
_cell.angle_beta   90.00
_cell.angle_gamma   90.00
#
_symmetry.space_group_name_H-M   'P 1'
#
loop_
_entity.id
_entity.type
_entity.pdbx_description
1 polymer ?
#
loop_
_entity_poly.entity_id
_entity_poly.type
_entity_poly.pdbx_seq_one_letter_code
_entity_poly.pdbx_strand_id
1 'polypeptide(L)'
;MPKMEENILPLDGARLCERDLLLKEGRTDAPLFYHARKFSKADTIVIAAPFWDLSFPSLLKLYLENVSVSGITFRYENGRPVGLCRAEQLVYITTAGGPMFSDFGFSYIKTLCNVLFGIKKTFCFKAENLDIDGADIESLLKAAEEEINHFFAQ
;
A
#
# COMPACT_ATOMS: atom_id res chain seq x y z
N MET A 1 3.42 -8.15 12.31
CA MET A 1 3.56 -7.41 11.03
C MET A 1 4.61 -8.12 10.21
N PRO A 2 4.38 -8.51 8.95
CA PRO A 2 5.49 -8.89 8.10
C PRO A 2 6.34 -7.64 7.89
N LYS A 3 7.54 -7.65 8.43
CA LYS A 3 8.55 -6.66 8.09
C LYS A 3 8.80 -6.80 6.59
N MET A 4 9.02 -5.69 5.87
CA MET A 4 9.41 -5.72 4.45
C MET A 4 10.87 -6.21 4.29
N GLU A 5 11.19 -7.34 4.93
CA GLU A 5 12.48 -8.03 4.83
C GLU A 5 12.47 -9.09 3.72
N GLU A 6 11.31 -9.35 3.11
CA GLU A 6 11.21 -10.25 1.97
C GLU A 6 11.79 -9.55 0.74
N ASN A 7 12.71 -10.20 0.04
CA ASN A 7 13.39 -9.73 -1.19
C ASN A 7 12.35 -9.40 -2.29
N ILE A 8 11.78 -8.20 -2.23
CA ILE A 8 10.93 -7.70 -3.29
C ILE A 8 11.84 -7.16 -4.39
N LEU A 9 11.84 -7.82 -5.53
CA LEU A 9 12.66 -7.44 -6.66
C LEU A 9 11.90 -6.54 -7.62
N PRO A 10 12.59 -5.58 -8.28
CA PRO A 10 11.97 -4.76 -9.32
C PRO A 10 11.45 -5.62 -10.48
N LEU A 11 10.39 -5.15 -11.12
CA LEU A 11 9.87 -5.75 -12.34
C LEU A 11 10.68 -5.24 -13.53
N ASP A 12 11.85 -5.83 -13.75
CA ASP A 12 12.62 -5.63 -14.97
C ASP A 12 12.01 -6.40 -16.17
N GLY A 13 12.64 -6.27 -17.33
CA GLY A 13 12.14 -6.90 -18.56
C GLY A 13 12.05 -8.44 -18.44
N ALA A 14 12.99 -9.09 -17.79
CA ALA A 14 13.00 -10.54 -17.62
C ALA A 14 11.86 -11.00 -16.71
N ARG A 15 11.67 -10.35 -15.57
CA ARG A 15 10.58 -10.65 -14.63
C ARG A 15 9.20 -10.33 -15.21
N LEU A 16 9.07 -9.29 -16.04
CA LEU A 16 7.83 -9.01 -16.75
C LEU A 16 7.50 -10.11 -17.75
N CYS A 17 8.48 -10.59 -18.52
CA CYS A 17 8.28 -11.72 -19.44
C CYS A 17 7.89 -13.00 -18.70
N GLU A 18 8.56 -13.33 -17.58
CA GLU A 18 8.22 -14.47 -16.74
C GLU A 18 6.79 -14.35 -16.19
N ARG A 19 6.42 -13.18 -15.66
CA ARG A 19 5.07 -12.90 -15.16
C ARG A 19 4.01 -13.12 -16.22
N ASP A 20 4.22 -12.57 -17.42
CA ASP A 20 3.26 -12.67 -18.51
C ASP A 20 3.11 -14.11 -19.02
N LEU A 21 4.21 -14.88 -19.06
CA LEU A 21 4.17 -16.30 -19.39
C LEU A 21 3.35 -17.09 -18.38
N LEU A 22 3.64 -16.94 -17.09
CA LEU A 22 2.92 -17.60 -16.01
C LEU A 22 1.42 -17.28 -16.01
N LEU A 23 1.04 -16.03 -16.29
CA LEU A 23 -0.36 -15.61 -16.40
C LEU A 23 -1.05 -16.25 -17.61
N LYS A 24 -0.38 -16.34 -18.76
CA LYS A 24 -0.90 -17.04 -19.96
C LYS A 24 -1.11 -18.53 -19.71
N GLU A 25 -0.26 -19.15 -18.92
CA GLU A 25 -0.37 -20.56 -18.52
C GLU A 25 -1.40 -20.81 -17.39
N GLY A 26 -2.00 -19.75 -16.84
CA GLY A 26 -2.94 -19.84 -15.71
C GLY A 26 -2.27 -20.17 -14.37
N ARG A 27 -0.95 -20.09 -14.28
CA ARG A 27 -0.14 -20.45 -13.10
C ARG A 27 -0.08 -19.32 -12.09
N THR A 28 -1.25 -18.90 -11.61
CA THR A 28 -1.38 -17.82 -10.61
C THR A 28 -0.91 -18.24 -9.20
N ASP A 29 -0.64 -19.52 -8.99
CA ASP A 29 -0.06 -20.09 -7.76
C ASP A 29 1.47 -19.97 -7.68
N ALA A 30 2.15 -19.63 -8.78
CA ALA A 30 3.60 -19.51 -8.84
C ALA A 30 4.17 -18.58 -7.74
N PRO A 31 5.40 -18.84 -7.24
CA PRO A 31 6.04 -18.03 -6.18
C PRO A 31 6.11 -16.54 -6.51
N LEU A 32 6.29 -16.18 -7.78
CA LEU A 32 6.31 -14.81 -8.27
C LEU A 32 5.09 -14.01 -7.83
N PHE A 33 3.92 -14.64 -7.69
CA PHE A 33 2.66 -14.01 -7.31
C PHE A 33 2.34 -14.11 -5.82
N TYR A 34 3.29 -14.51 -4.98
CA TYR A 34 3.06 -14.68 -3.54
C TYR A 34 2.47 -13.43 -2.89
N HIS A 35 3.10 -12.26 -3.11
CA HIS A 35 2.64 -10.99 -2.54
C HIS A 35 1.27 -10.57 -3.07
N ALA A 36 1.03 -10.72 -4.37
CA ALA A 36 -0.27 -10.39 -4.98
C ALA A 36 -1.40 -11.26 -4.40
N ARG A 37 -1.16 -12.58 -4.25
CA ARG A 37 -2.15 -13.49 -3.63
C ARG A 37 -2.40 -13.17 -2.16
N LYS A 38 -1.35 -12.84 -1.40
CA LYS A 38 -1.48 -12.45 0.01
C LYS A 38 -2.27 -11.16 0.15
N PHE A 39 -1.95 -10.16 -0.69
CA PHE A 39 -2.65 -8.89 -0.73
C PHE A 39 -4.13 -9.05 -1.09
N SER A 40 -4.45 -9.83 -2.13
CA SER A 40 -5.83 -10.03 -2.58
C SER A 40 -6.73 -10.74 -1.56
N LYS A 41 -6.15 -11.55 -0.66
CA LYS A 41 -6.87 -12.34 0.35
C LYS A 41 -6.99 -11.68 1.72
N ALA A 42 -6.32 -10.57 1.94
CA ALA A 42 -6.39 -9.84 3.20
C ALA A 42 -7.79 -9.26 3.43
N ASP A 43 -8.25 -9.22 4.67
CA ASP A 43 -9.53 -8.58 5.05
C ASP A 43 -9.37 -7.08 5.28
N THR A 44 -8.21 -6.69 5.82
CA THR A 44 -7.80 -5.29 6.02
C THR A 44 -6.35 -5.16 5.61
N ILE A 45 -6.04 -4.07 4.92
CA ILE A 45 -4.67 -3.73 4.55
C ILE A 45 -4.21 -2.54 5.38
N VAL A 46 -3.08 -2.70 6.05
CA VAL A 46 -2.42 -1.62 6.79
C VAL A 46 -1.07 -1.35 6.14
N ILE A 47 -0.85 -0.13 5.72
CA ILE A 47 0.43 0.36 5.19
C ILE A 47 0.97 1.40 6.15
N ALA A 48 2.15 1.15 6.72
CA ALA A 48 2.88 2.12 7.51
C ALA A 48 4.16 2.50 6.76
N ALA A 49 4.30 3.77 6.40
CA ALA A 49 5.43 4.27 5.63
C ALA A 49 5.75 5.72 6.00
N PRO A 50 7.02 6.10 6.14
CA PRO A 50 7.38 7.51 6.37
C PRO A 50 7.08 8.36 5.14
N PHE A 51 6.83 9.65 5.37
CA PHE A 51 6.68 10.63 4.31
C PHE A 51 8.05 11.09 3.84
N TRP A 52 8.48 10.62 2.67
CA TRP A 52 9.75 10.96 2.04
C TRP A 52 9.52 11.59 0.67
N ASP A 53 10.24 12.66 0.37
CA ASP A 53 10.22 13.32 -0.95
C ASP A 53 8.80 13.60 -1.47
N LEU A 54 7.95 14.14 -0.58
CA LEU A 54 6.53 14.43 -0.81
C LEU A 54 5.64 13.20 -1.06
N SER A 55 6.13 12.00 -0.77
CA SER A 55 5.44 10.73 -1.01
C SER A 55 5.82 9.68 0.04
N PHE A 56 6.15 8.47 -0.38
CA PHE A 56 6.57 7.32 0.42
C PHE A 56 7.84 6.69 -0.17
N PRO A 57 8.58 5.86 0.60
CA PRO A 57 9.80 5.21 0.12
C PRO A 57 9.58 4.37 -1.14
N SER A 58 10.59 4.35 -2.02
CA SER A 58 10.58 3.56 -3.26
C SER A 58 10.27 2.08 -3.06
N LEU A 59 10.62 1.51 -1.90
CA LEU A 59 10.31 0.13 -1.56
C LEU A 59 8.79 -0.14 -1.50
N LEU A 60 7.99 0.81 -1.03
CA LEU A 60 6.53 0.69 -1.08
C LEU A 60 6.02 0.73 -2.52
N LYS A 61 6.57 1.60 -3.36
CA LYS A 61 6.21 1.64 -4.79
C LYS A 61 6.51 0.30 -5.47
N LEU A 62 7.68 -0.27 -5.19
CA LEU A 62 8.09 -1.57 -5.68
C LEU A 62 7.13 -2.69 -5.24
N TYR A 63 6.72 -2.68 -3.97
CA TYR A 63 5.71 -3.60 -3.47
C TYR A 63 4.39 -3.47 -4.23
N LEU A 64 3.90 -2.24 -4.40
CA LEU A 64 2.64 -1.96 -5.10
C LEU A 64 2.67 -2.44 -6.56
N GLU A 65 3.82 -2.32 -7.25
CA GLU A 65 4.01 -2.86 -8.59
C GLU A 65 3.92 -4.39 -8.61
N ASN A 66 4.54 -5.05 -7.65
CA ASN A 66 4.53 -6.51 -7.53
C ASN A 66 3.15 -7.08 -7.15
N VAL A 67 2.33 -6.34 -6.41
CA VAL A 67 0.96 -6.78 -6.08
C VAL A 67 -0.07 -6.41 -7.14
N SER A 68 0.23 -5.46 -8.03
CA SER A 68 -0.68 -5.06 -9.12
C SER A 68 -0.62 -6.06 -10.27
N VAL A 69 -1.37 -7.17 -10.13
CA VAL A 69 -1.36 -8.28 -11.08
C VAL A 69 -2.76 -8.54 -11.61
N SER A 70 -2.90 -8.43 -12.94
CA SER A 70 -4.15 -8.76 -13.63
C SER A 70 -4.50 -10.24 -13.45
N GLY A 71 -5.75 -10.53 -13.12
CA GLY A 71 -6.23 -11.87 -12.80
C GLY A 71 -6.05 -12.28 -11.33
N ILE A 72 -5.35 -11.48 -10.50
CA ILE A 72 -5.15 -11.76 -9.06
C ILE A 72 -5.71 -10.64 -8.18
N THR A 73 -5.28 -9.40 -8.37
CA THR A 73 -5.72 -8.26 -7.55
C THR A 73 -6.72 -7.37 -8.26
N PHE A 74 -6.76 -7.43 -9.58
CA PHE A 74 -7.76 -6.78 -10.42
C PHE A 74 -7.89 -7.52 -11.75
N ARG A 75 -8.89 -7.17 -12.56
CA ARG A 75 -9.02 -7.60 -13.95
C ARG A 75 -9.60 -6.48 -14.80
N TYR A 76 -9.54 -6.60 -16.10
CA TYR A 76 -10.22 -5.69 -17.02
C TYR A 76 -11.55 -6.29 -17.48
N GLU A 77 -12.62 -5.51 -17.38
CA GLU A 77 -13.93 -5.80 -17.95
C GLU A 77 -14.38 -4.62 -18.80
N ASN A 78 -14.63 -4.86 -20.09
CA ASN A 78 -15.03 -3.81 -21.03
C ASN A 78 -14.07 -2.59 -21.02
N GLY A 79 -12.76 -2.84 -20.95
CA GLY A 79 -11.71 -1.82 -20.93
C GLY A 79 -11.56 -1.07 -19.59
N ARG A 80 -12.29 -1.46 -18.54
CA ARG A 80 -12.22 -0.84 -17.21
C ARG A 80 -11.65 -1.79 -16.17
N PRO A 81 -10.82 -1.32 -15.24
CA PRO A 81 -10.34 -2.16 -14.16
C PRO A 81 -11.48 -2.48 -13.16
N VAL A 82 -11.52 -3.72 -12.74
CA VAL A 82 -12.42 -4.24 -11.69
C VAL A 82 -11.56 -4.91 -10.64
N GLY A 83 -11.65 -4.46 -9.39
CA GLY A 83 -10.87 -4.99 -8.28
C GLY A 83 -11.31 -6.39 -7.87
N LEU A 84 -10.32 -7.21 -7.47
CA LEU A 84 -10.52 -8.59 -7.01
C LEU A 84 -10.06 -8.77 -5.57
N CYS A 85 -9.62 -7.72 -4.90
CA CYS A 85 -9.18 -7.81 -3.51
C CYS A 85 -10.38 -7.95 -2.56
N ARG A 86 -10.20 -8.80 -1.54
CA ARG A 86 -11.23 -9.05 -0.52
C ARG A 86 -11.32 -7.91 0.51
N ALA A 87 -10.23 -7.16 0.72
CA ALA A 87 -10.18 -6.11 1.70
C ALA A 87 -11.29 -5.07 1.49
N GLU A 88 -12.04 -4.78 2.54
CA GLU A 88 -13.05 -3.73 2.53
C GLU A 88 -12.44 -2.35 2.80
N GLN A 89 -11.29 -2.34 3.49
CA GLN A 89 -10.63 -1.11 3.91
C GLN A 89 -9.11 -1.18 3.82
N LEU A 90 -8.50 -0.02 3.63
CA LEU A 90 -7.07 0.21 3.76
C LEU A 90 -6.83 1.34 4.77
N VAL A 91 -5.90 1.11 5.67
CA VAL A 91 -5.40 2.09 6.63
C VAL A 91 -3.97 2.46 6.25
N TYR A 92 -3.72 3.73 6.01
CA TYR A 92 -2.40 4.29 5.74
C TYR A 92 -1.93 5.08 6.95
N ILE A 93 -0.75 4.75 7.45
CA ILE A 93 -0.12 5.41 8.61
C ILE A 93 1.18 6.02 8.13
N THR A 94 1.38 7.30 8.41
CA THR A 94 2.60 8.00 7.97
C THR A 94 3.12 8.96 9.04
N THR A 95 4.43 9.19 8.99
CA THR A 95 5.13 10.16 9.84
C THR A 95 5.92 11.11 8.97
N ALA A 96 5.99 12.39 9.35
CA ALA A 96 6.74 13.41 8.63
C ALA A 96 7.53 14.28 9.60
N GLY A 97 8.78 14.64 9.25
CA GLY A 97 9.62 15.52 10.02
C GLY A 97 9.10 16.97 10.07
N GLY A 98 8.54 17.44 8.97
CA GLY A 98 7.88 18.75 8.85
C GLY A 98 6.40 18.64 8.50
N PRO A 99 5.74 19.76 8.16
CA PRO A 99 4.35 19.77 7.71
C PRO A 99 4.22 19.13 6.32
N MET A 100 3.19 18.34 6.12
CA MET A 100 2.87 17.71 4.85
C MET A 100 2.08 18.68 3.94
N PHE A 101 2.79 19.44 3.11
CA PHE A 101 2.19 20.38 2.16
C PHE A 101 1.47 19.74 0.98
N SER A 102 1.70 18.47 0.75
CA SER A 102 1.07 17.69 -0.33
C SER A 102 0.72 16.31 0.18
N ASP A 103 -0.20 15.65 -0.49
CA ASP A 103 -0.68 14.32 -0.14
C ASP A 103 -0.45 13.34 -1.30
N PHE A 104 0.72 13.43 -1.96
CA PHE A 104 1.03 12.54 -3.07
C PHE A 104 1.20 11.07 -2.64
N GLY A 105 1.56 10.82 -1.38
CA GLY A 105 1.65 9.48 -0.84
C GLY A 105 0.27 8.83 -0.69
N PHE A 106 -0.57 9.37 0.18
CA PHE A 106 -1.89 8.80 0.46
C PHE A 106 -2.85 8.91 -0.72
N SER A 107 -2.89 10.05 -1.44
CA SER A 107 -3.77 10.18 -2.60
C SER A 107 -3.43 9.20 -3.71
N TYR A 108 -2.15 8.86 -3.90
CA TYR A 108 -1.77 7.79 -4.81
C TYR A 108 -2.31 6.43 -4.34
N ILE A 109 -2.09 6.05 -3.08
CA ILE A 109 -2.58 4.80 -2.48
C ILE A 109 -4.10 4.71 -2.57
N LYS A 110 -4.81 5.76 -2.17
CA LYS A 110 -6.27 5.86 -2.25
C LYS A 110 -6.77 5.65 -3.67
N THR A 111 -6.14 6.30 -4.65
CA THR A 111 -6.51 6.18 -6.06
C THR A 111 -6.29 4.75 -6.56
N LEU A 112 -5.13 4.17 -6.26
CA LEU A 112 -4.79 2.80 -6.65
C LEU A 112 -5.79 1.79 -6.05
N CYS A 113 -6.13 1.93 -4.77
CA CYS A 113 -7.11 1.09 -4.08
C CYS A 113 -8.49 1.18 -4.74
N ASN A 114 -8.96 2.40 -5.00
CA ASN A 114 -10.29 2.61 -5.57
C ASN A 114 -10.39 2.14 -7.02
N VAL A 115 -9.35 2.37 -7.82
CA VAL A 115 -9.36 2.12 -9.27
C VAL A 115 -9.01 0.67 -9.59
N LEU A 116 -7.93 0.14 -9.00
CA LEU A 116 -7.44 -1.20 -9.33
C LEU A 116 -7.96 -2.26 -8.36
N PHE A 117 -7.84 -2.05 -7.05
CA PHE A 117 -8.05 -3.14 -6.08
C PHE A 117 -9.51 -3.29 -5.62
N GLY A 118 -10.37 -2.30 -5.90
CA GLY A 118 -11.77 -2.34 -5.49
C GLY A 118 -12.00 -1.97 -4.02
N ILE A 119 -10.98 -1.49 -3.31
CA ILE A 119 -11.04 -1.12 -1.90
C ILE A 119 -11.54 0.31 -1.80
N LYS A 120 -12.75 0.51 -1.29
CA LYS A 120 -13.44 1.81 -1.28
C LYS A 120 -13.20 2.63 -0.02
N LYS A 121 -13.03 1.98 1.12
CA LYS A 121 -12.78 2.65 2.39
C LYS A 121 -11.26 2.81 2.58
N THR A 122 -10.79 4.04 2.62
CA THR A 122 -9.37 4.34 2.84
C THR A 122 -9.23 5.40 3.91
N PHE A 123 -8.40 5.12 4.90
CA PHE A 123 -8.16 5.97 6.07
C PHE A 123 -6.68 6.34 6.11
N CYS A 124 -6.38 7.55 6.60
CA CYS A 124 -5.01 8.02 6.77
C CYS A 124 -4.82 8.58 8.16
N PHE A 125 -3.83 8.06 8.88
CA PHE A 125 -3.36 8.59 10.16
C PHE A 125 -1.95 9.10 9.98
N LYS A 126 -1.65 10.28 10.56
CA LYS A 126 -0.37 10.95 10.37
C LYS A 126 0.12 11.62 11.64
N ALA A 127 1.44 11.59 11.84
CA ALA A 127 2.13 12.44 12.79
C ALA A 127 3.10 13.35 12.01
N GLU A 128 2.92 14.64 12.12
CA GLU A 128 3.69 15.68 11.41
C GLU A 128 4.55 16.46 12.39
N ASN A 129 5.54 17.19 11.86
CA ASN A 129 6.41 18.11 12.62
C ASN A 129 7.34 17.41 13.61
N LEU A 130 7.74 16.16 13.32
CA LEU A 130 8.56 15.36 14.24
C LEU A 130 10.04 15.77 14.27
N ASP A 131 10.52 16.58 13.30
CA ASP A 131 11.88 17.11 13.23
C ASP A 131 11.92 18.64 13.43
N ILE A 132 10.86 19.25 13.98
CA ILE A 132 10.81 20.67 14.24
C ILE A 132 11.44 20.96 15.60
N ASP A 133 12.37 21.91 15.65
CA ASP A 133 13.03 22.34 16.87
C ASP A 133 12.00 22.79 17.93
N GLY A 134 12.08 22.20 19.13
CA GLY A 134 11.17 22.49 20.23
C GLY A 134 9.81 21.83 20.16
N ALA A 135 9.55 20.98 19.18
CA ALA A 135 8.32 20.20 19.14
C ALA A 135 8.28 19.13 20.25
N ASP A 136 7.13 18.96 20.86
CA ASP A 136 6.87 17.86 21.80
C ASP A 136 6.53 16.59 21.00
N ILE A 137 7.59 15.91 20.56
CA ILE A 137 7.49 14.70 19.71
C ILE A 137 6.67 13.59 20.39
N GLU A 138 6.85 13.43 21.71
CA GLU A 138 6.14 12.39 22.47
C GLU A 138 4.63 12.63 22.44
N SER A 139 4.20 13.85 22.69
CA SER A 139 2.78 14.25 22.62
C SER A 139 2.22 14.11 21.20
N LEU A 140 2.97 14.47 20.15
CA LEU A 140 2.54 14.32 18.76
C LEU A 140 2.33 12.84 18.38
N LEU A 141 3.26 11.97 18.73
CA LEU A 141 3.15 10.53 18.48
C LEU A 141 2.01 9.91 19.27
N LYS A 142 1.87 10.28 20.54
CA LYS A 142 0.80 9.79 21.42
C LYS A 142 -0.59 10.17 20.89
N ALA A 143 -0.77 11.40 20.43
CA ALA A 143 -2.04 11.83 19.82
C ALA A 143 -2.40 10.98 18.59
N ALA A 144 -1.44 10.74 17.70
CA ALA A 144 -1.65 9.88 16.53
C ALA A 144 -1.96 8.41 16.93
N GLU A 145 -1.28 7.89 17.96
CA GLU A 145 -1.53 6.55 18.48
C GLU A 145 -2.94 6.42 19.08
N GLU A 146 -3.38 7.41 19.85
CA GLU A 146 -4.73 7.45 20.44
C GLU A 146 -5.81 7.47 19.34
N GLU A 147 -5.60 8.22 18.27
CA GLU A 147 -6.52 8.27 17.12
C GLU A 147 -6.61 6.91 16.42
N ILE A 148 -5.48 6.24 16.19
CA ILE A 148 -5.41 4.90 15.60
C ILE A 148 -6.12 3.87 16.51
N ASN A 149 -5.83 3.90 17.82
CA ASN A 149 -6.43 2.98 18.78
C ASN A 149 -7.94 3.16 18.85
N HIS A 150 -8.43 4.40 18.85
CA HIS A 150 -9.86 4.68 18.81
C HIS A 150 -10.53 4.13 17.55
N PHE A 151 -9.88 4.27 16.40
CA PHE A 151 -10.39 3.75 15.12
C PHE A 151 -10.55 2.22 15.15
N PHE A 152 -9.57 1.49 15.68
CA PHE A 152 -9.62 0.02 15.70
C PHE A 152 -10.45 -0.57 16.88
N ALA A 153 -10.86 0.26 17.83
CA ALA A 153 -11.73 -0.15 18.93
C ALA A 153 -13.23 -0.13 18.60
N GLN A 154 -13.59 0.42 17.44
CA GLN A 154 -14.97 0.48 16.92
C GLN A 154 -15.29 -0.76 16.06
#